data_1c7e7f0af204370ba842a3203bd15aa3
#
_entry.id   1c7e7f0af204370ba842a3203bd15aa3
#
_cell.length_a   1.000
_cell.length_b   1.000
_cell.length_c   1.000
_cell.angle_alpha   90.00
_cell.angle_beta   90.00
_cell.angle_gamma   90.00
#
_symmetry.space_group_name_H-M   'P 1'
#
loop_
_entity.id
_entity.type
_entity.pdbx_description
1 polymer ?
#
loop_
_entity_poly.entity_id
_entity_poly.type
_entity_poly.pdbx_seq_one_letter_code
_entity_poly.pdbx_strand_id
1 'polypeptide(L)'
;MPAISVTDLSVGYKNSPVVSGINLQLNTGRIICLLGPNGAGKTTLMKTLLGRIQPVSGHIRYDQTDISEMSAAIDHPSHFPYLSGKQNVQVVAAFWGLDVDPESALDSVDIVRAAHGRKAKDYSTGMKERLELCLALLSRPKFLFLDEPQNGLDPDGMISLSATLRRYRDEGNCVVISTHLLHEIQGVPDECVVVRNGNALHIPDLNGVNLADLYHRR
;
A
#
# COMPACT_ATOMS: atom_id res chain seq x y z
N MET A 1 8.18 6.83 18.56
CA MET A 1 8.23 6.68 17.08
C MET A 1 6.80 6.78 16.59
N PRO A 2 6.54 7.35 15.40
CA PRO A 2 5.21 7.38 14.83
C PRO A 2 4.62 5.98 14.72
N ALA A 3 3.35 5.83 15.10
CA ALA A 3 2.64 4.56 15.06
C ALA A 3 1.14 4.77 14.85
N ILE A 4 0.48 3.74 14.31
CA ILE A 4 -0.99 3.68 14.25
C ILE A 4 -1.40 2.45 15.05
N SER A 5 -2.12 2.67 16.16
CA SER A 5 -2.59 1.61 17.05
C SER A 5 -4.08 1.34 16.80
N VAL A 6 -4.41 0.08 16.63
CA VAL A 6 -5.75 -0.41 16.32
C VAL A 6 -6.21 -1.35 17.42
N THR A 7 -7.37 -1.09 18.01
CA THR A 7 -7.92 -1.87 19.13
C THR A 7 -9.36 -2.26 18.85
N ASP A 8 -9.63 -3.56 18.83
CA ASP A 8 -10.94 -4.20 18.61
C ASP A 8 -11.73 -3.62 17.44
N LEU A 9 -10.98 -3.26 16.37
CA LEU A 9 -11.53 -2.57 15.22
C LEU A 9 -12.40 -3.50 14.38
N SER A 10 -13.59 -3.03 14.02
CA SER A 10 -14.44 -3.63 13.01
C SER A 10 -14.62 -2.64 11.86
N VAL A 11 -14.41 -3.12 10.64
CA VAL A 11 -14.47 -2.32 9.41
C VAL A 11 -15.55 -2.83 8.48
N GLY A 12 -16.26 -1.93 7.81
CA GLY A 12 -17.34 -2.29 6.92
C GLY A 12 -18.11 -1.09 6.39
N TYR A 13 -19.31 -1.34 5.86
CA TYR A 13 -20.18 -0.31 5.29
C TYR A 13 -21.56 -0.36 5.94
N LYS A 14 -22.20 0.79 6.12
CA LYS A 14 -23.58 0.91 6.65
C LYS A 14 -23.81 0.11 7.93
N ASN A 15 -22.87 0.20 8.88
CA ASN A 15 -22.88 -0.53 10.15
C ASN A 15 -22.86 -2.07 10.02
N SER A 16 -22.53 -2.60 8.85
CA SER A 16 -22.32 -4.03 8.62
C SER A 16 -20.83 -4.32 8.54
N PRO A 17 -20.24 -5.03 9.52
CA PRO A 17 -18.83 -5.33 9.50
C PRO A 17 -18.50 -6.35 8.41
N VAL A 18 -17.39 -6.09 7.69
CA VAL A 18 -16.77 -7.03 6.75
C VAL A 18 -15.63 -7.78 7.42
N VAL A 19 -14.90 -7.10 8.30
CA VAL A 19 -13.86 -7.69 9.16
C VAL A 19 -14.00 -7.14 10.56
N SER A 20 -13.85 -7.97 11.57
CA SER A 20 -14.04 -7.62 12.98
C SER A 20 -12.88 -8.09 13.86
N GLY A 21 -12.77 -7.48 15.07
CA GLY A 21 -11.83 -7.89 16.10
C GLY A 21 -10.36 -7.67 15.72
N ILE A 22 -10.09 -6.64 14.92
CA ILE A 22 -8.74 -6.35 14.46
C ILE A 22 -7.97 -5.66 15.58
N ASN A 23 -6.85 -6.27 16.01
CA ASN A 23 -5.87 -5.69 16.91
C ASN A 23 -4.54 -5.66 16.17
N LEU A 24 -3.98 -4.48 15.95
CA LEU A 24 -2.81 -4.28 15.09
C LEU A 24 -2.07 -3.01 15.52
N GLN A 25 -0.75 -3.05 15.42
CA GLN A 25 0.08 -1.87 15.56
C GLN A 25 0.96 -1.71 14.31
N LEU A 26 0.78 -0.61 13.59
CA LEU A 26 1.64 -0.25 12.47
C LEU A 26 2.76 0.64 12.99
N ASN A 27 3.99 0.16 12.90
CA ASN A 27 5.18 0.89 13.32
C ASN A 27 6.01 1.29 12.09
N THR A 28 6.67 2.43 12.17
CA THR A 28 7.67 2.81 11.15
C THR A 28 8.84 1.82 11.12
N GLY A 29 9.48 1.67 9.95
CA GLY A 29 10.53 0.67 9.74
C GLY A 29 10.01 -0.76 9.54
N ARG A 30 8.75 -0.91 9.07
CA ARG A 30 8.13 -2.22 8.82
C ARG A 30 7.37 -2.26 7.49
N ILE A 31 7.38 -3.43 6.86
CA ILE A 31 6.48 -3.76 5.77
C ILE A 31 5.45 -4.76 6.30
N ILE A 32 4.18 -4.39 6.26
CA ILE A 32 3.06 -5.21 6.74
C ILE A 32 2.23 -5.64 5.53
N CYS A 33 1.99 -6.94 5.41
CA CYS A 33 1.15 -7.51 4.36
C CYS A 33 -0.26 -7.79 4.88
N LEU A 34 -1.27 -7.28 4.21
CA LEU A 34 -2.66 -7.71 4.35
C LEU A 34 -2.94 -8.82 3.34
N LEU A 35 -2.99 -10.06 3.81
CA LEU A 35 -3.17 -11.25 2.99
C LEU A 35 -4.60 -11.76 3.09
N GLY A 36 -5.22 -12.04 1.96
CA GLY A 36 -6.57 -12.63 1.95
C GLY A 36 -7.20 -12.66 0.57
N PRO A 37 -8.26 -13.43 0.36
CA PRO A 37 -8.96 -13.50 -0.92
C PRO A 37 -9.57 -12.15 -1.32
N ASN A 38 -9.95 -12.04 -2.59
CA ASN A 38 -10.69 -10.88 -3.07
C ASN A 38 -12.02 -10.76 -2.32
N GLY A 39 -12.39 -9.53 -1.93
CA GLY A 39 -13.59 -9.29 -1.13
C GLY A 39 -13.44 -9.57 0.37
N ALA A 40 -12.29 -10.01 0.87
CA ALA A 40 -12.08 -10.28 2.30
C ALA A 40 -12.10 -9.02 3.20
N GLY A 41 -12.05 -7.81 2.61
CA GLY A 41 -12.08 -6.56 3.37
C GLY A 41 -10.72 -5.86 3.52
N LYS A 42 -9.67 -6.31 2.82
CA LYS A 42 -8.32 -5.69 2.85
C LYS A 42 -8.35 -4.20 2.50
N THR A 43 -8.94 -3.86 1.35
CA THR A 43 -9.11 -2.47 0.89
C THR A 43 -9.97 -1.65 1.86
N THR A 44 -11.04 -2.25 2.43
CA THR A 44 -11.88 -1.59 3.44
C THR A 44 -11.08 -1.27 4.69
N LEU A 45 -10.24 -2.21 5.16
CA LEU A 45 -9.35 -1.98 6.30
C LEU A 45 -8.37 -0.84 6.01
N MET A 46 -7.70 -0.85 4.84
CA MET A 46 -6.79 0.24 4.46
C MET A 46 -7.49 1.59 4.44
N LYS A 47 -8.68 1.68 3.82
CA LYS A 47 -9.48 2.92 3.78
C LYS A 47 -9.86 3.41 5.18
N THR A 48 -10.17 2.48 6.09
CA THR A 48 -10.49 2.83 7.48
C THR A 48 -9.25 3.33 8.22
N LEU A 49 -8.08 2.69 8.02
CA LEU A 49 -6.81 3.15 8.59
C LEU A 49 -6.37 4.52 8.06
N LEU A 50 -6.75 4.88 6.83
CA LEU A 50 -6.54 6.19 6.22
C LEU A 50 -7.59 7.23 6.64
N GLY A 51 -8.56 6.88 7.49
CA GLY A 51 -9.65 7.77 7.89
C GLY A 51 -10.67 8.06 6.79
N ARG A 52 -10.61 7.36 5.64
CA ARG A 52 -11.55 7.56 4.52
C ARG A 52 -12.91 6.90 4.77
N ILE A 53 -12.96 5.90 5.65
CA ILE A 53 -14.17 5.20 6.09
C ILE A 53 -14.17 5.19 7.61
N GLN A 54 -15.31 5.50 8.22
CA GLN A 54 -15.46 5.41 9.68
C GLN A 54 -15.50 3.92 10.09
N PRO A 55 -14.85 3.55 11.21
CA PRO A 55 -14.96 2.20 11.74
C PRO A 55 -16.42 1.90 12.17
N VAL A 56 -16.82 0.65 12.04
CA VAL A 56 -18.10 0.15 12.57
C VAL A 56 -18.04 0.09 14.10
N SER A 57 -16.91 -0.34 14.65
CA SER A 57 -16.62 -0.33 16.10
C SER A 57 -15.12 -0.36 16.33
N GLY A 58 -14.69 -0.19 17.59
CA GLY A 58 -13.29 -0.16 17.97
C GLY A 58 -12.65 1.21 17.77
N HIS A 59 -11.34 1.27 17.92
CA HIS A 59 -10.61 2.53 17.92
C HIS A 59 -9.33 2.47 17.09
N ILE A 60 -9.02 3.58 16.41
CA ILE A 60 -7.74 3.84 15.77
C ILE A 60 -7.12 5.05 16.45
N ARG A 61 -5.88 4.91 16.90
CA ARG A 61 -5.09 6.00 17.47
C ARG A 61 -3.86 6.26 16.63
N TYR A 62 -3.67 7.51 16.24
CA TYR A 62 -2.54 7.97 15.46
C TYR A 62 -1.51 8.62 16.39
N ASP A 63 -0.56 7.81 16.88
CA ASP A 63 0.45 8.25 17.83
C ASP A 63 1.58 8.99 17.12
N GLN A 64 1.72 10.30 17.38
CA GLN A 64 2.73 11.17 16.73
C GLN A 64 2.70 11.07 15.18
N THR A 65 1.54 10.82 14.62
CA THR A 65 1.33 10.66 13.16
C THR A 65 0.23 11.62 12.73
N ASP A 66 0.52 12.42 11.72
CA ASP A 66 -0.48 13.26 11.06
C ASP A 66 -1.02 12.53 9.81
N ILE A 67 -2.26 12.80 9.43
CA ILE A 67 -2.87 12.24 8.20
C ILE A 67 -2.08 12.69 6.96
N SER A 68 -1.45 13.88 6.98
CA SER A 68 -0.58 14.36 5.91
C SER A 68 0.69 13.52 5.73
N GLU A 69 1.07 12.73 6.73
CA GLU A 69 2.18 11.78 6.65
C GLU A 69 1.78 10.42 6.06
N MET A 70 0.54 10.29 5.58
CA MET A 70 0.02 9.08 4.96
C MET A 70 -0.23 9.31 3.48
N SER A 71 0.12 8.31 2.65
CA SER A 71 -0.23 8.29 1.23
C SER A 71 -0.68 6.90 0.81
N ALA A 72 -1.44 6.82 -0.27
CA ALA A 72 -2.00 5.56 -0.71
C ALA A 72 -2.20 5.51 -2.22
N ALA A 73 -1.90 4.36 -2.82
CA ALA A 73 -2.39 3.93 -4.11
C ALA A 73 -3.46 2.84 -3.88
N ILE A 74 -4.71 3.27 -3.76
CA ILE A 74 -5.90 2.45 -3.49
C ILE A 74 -7.02 2.94 -4.41
N ASP A 75 -7.87 2.04 -4.87
CA ASP A 75 -8.97 2.37 -5.80
C ASP A 75 -8.46 2.87 -7.16
N HIS A 76 -7.72 2.03 -7.84
CA HIS A 76 -7.19 2.30 -9.17
C HIS A 76 -8.24 2.81 -10.19
N PRO A 77 -7.87 3.74 -11.07
CA PRO A 77 -6.54 4.33 -11.23
C PRO A 77 -6.31 5.56 -10.34
N SER A 78 -5.13 5.64 -9.69
CA SER A 78 -4.69 6.81 -8.90
C SER A 78 -3.97 7.85 -9.76
N HIS A 79 -4.04 7.76 -11.09
CA HIS A 79 -3.40 8.64 -12.04
C HIS A 79 -4.40 9.24 -13.04
N PHE A 80 -4.00 10.34 -13.70
CA PHE A 80 -4.78 11.00 -14.74
C PHE A 80 -4.44 10.37 -16.11
N PRO A 81 -5.33 9.57 -16.72
CA PRO A 81 -5.00 8.76 -17.89
C PRO A 81 -4.68 9.58 -19.15
N TYR A 82 -5.21 10.80 -19.27
CA TYR A 82 -5.00 11.67 -20.42
C TYR A 82 -3.79 12.61 -20.29
N LEU A 83 -3.17 12.66 -19.11
CA LEU A 83 -1.91 13.34 -18.87
C LEU A 83 -0.73 12.42 -19.13
N SER A 84 0.43 13.00 -19.48
CA SER A 84 1.68 12.22 -19.55
C SER A 84 2.19 11.82 -18.17
N GLY A 85 3.16 10.91 -18.09
CA GLY A 85 3.80 10.57 -16.82
C GLY A 85 4.34 11.80 -16.12
N LYS A 86 5.09 12.67 -16.84
CA LYS A 86 5.59 13.96 -16.31
C LYS A 86 4.47 14.85 -15.78
N GLN A 87 3.40 15.01 -16.56
CA GLN A 87 2.27 15.85 -16.15
C GLN A 87 1.55 15.31 -14.93
N ASN A 88 1.42 13.97 -14.79
CA ASN A 88 0.89 13.34 -13.59
C ASN A 88 1.72 13.72 -12.35
N VAL A 89 3.05 13.58 -12.43
CA VAL A 89 3.95 13.98 -11.35
C VAL A 89 3.80 15.47 -11.02
N GLN A 90 3.80 16.35 -12.04
CA GLN A 90 3.66 17.80 -11.86
C GLN A 90 2.35 18.19 -11.16
N VAL A 91 1.22 17.57 -11.55
CA VAL A 91 -0.09 17.87 -10.95
C VAL A 91 -0.11 17.43 -9.47
N VAL A 92 0.38 16.23 -9.17
CA VAL A 92 0.39 15.73 -7.78
C VAL A 92 1.40 16.50 -6.93
N ALA A 93 2.58 16.82 -7.46
CA ALA A 93 3.57 17.64 -6.77
C ALA A 93 3.01 19.04 -6.45
N ALA A 94 2.34 19.69 -7.42
CA ALA A 94 1.71 20.98 -7.21
C ALA A 94 0.60 20.94 -6.15
N PHE A 95 -0.19 19.87 -6.12
CA PHE A 95 -1.23 19.67 -5.09
C PHE A 95 -0.66 19.63 -3.68
N TRP A 96 0.53 19.01 -3.51
CA TRP A 96 1.23 18.95 -2.23
C TRP A 96 2.18 20.12 -1.98
N GLY A 97 2.30 21.08 -2.91
CA GLY A 97 3.26 22.19 -2.81
C GLY A 97 4.73 21.74 -2.86
N LEU A 98 5.02 20.65 -3.56
CA LEU A 98 6.35 20.05 -3.66
C LEU A 98 7.09 20.57 -4.89
N ASP A 99 8.38 20.85 -4.74
CA ASP A 99 9.31 21.07 -5.85
C ASP A 99 9.99 19.75 -6.20
N VAL A 100 9.54 19.09 -7.26
CA VAL A 100 10.00 17.76 -7.67
C VAL A 100 10.36 17.78 -9.15
N ASP A 101 11.54 17.26 -9.50
CA ASP A 101 11.86 16.98 -10.90
C ASP A 101 11.08 15.73 -11.38
N PRO A 102 10.15 15.89 -12.35
CA PRO A 102 9.31 14.78 -12.80
C PRO A 102 10.10 13.66 -13.47
N GLU A 103 11.25 13.94 -14.09
CA GLU A 103 12.07 12.94 -14.74
C GLU A 103 12.73 12.03 -13.69
N SER A 104 13.35 12.62 -12.68
CA SER A 104 13.96 11.89 -11.57
C SER A 104 12.94 11.06 -10.80
N ALA A 105 11.72 11.60 -10.59
CA ALA A 105 10.66 10.85 -9.93
C ALA A 105 10.25 9.61 -10.72
N LEU A 106 10.08 9.72 -12.04
CA LEU A 106 9.73 8.58 -12.90
C LEU A 106 10.88 7.59 -13.05
N ASP A 107 12.13 8.06 -13.12
CA ASP A 107 13.32 7.21 -13.14
C ASP A 107 13.42 6.37 -11.84
N SER A 108 13.02 6.91 -10.68
CA SER A 108 13.09 6.22 -9.38
C SER A 108 12.22 4.97 -9.26
N VAL A 109 11.25 4.82 -10.16
CA VAL A 109 10.34 3.66 -10.26
C VAL A 109 10.50 2.91 -11.59
N ASP A 110 11.63 3.06 -12.26
CA ASP A 110 12.00 2.38 -13.51
C ASP A 110 11.00 2.59 -14.67
N ILE A 111 10.42 3.78 -14.79
CA ILE A 111 9.70 4.16 -16.01
C ILE A 111 10.72 4.71 -17.00
N VAL A 112 10.89 4.01 -18.13
CA VAL A 112 11.88 4.39 -19.15
C VAL A 112 11.64 5.80 -19.69
N ARG A 113 12.68 6.61 -19.84
CA ARG A 113 12.61 8.03 -20.24
C ARG A 113 11.82 8.29 -21.53
N ALA A 114 11.90 7.36 -22.49
CA ALA A 114 11.13 7.44 -23.74
C ALA A 114 9.60 7.45 -23.51
N ALA A 115 9.14 6.98 -22.36
CA ALA A 115 7.73 6.94 -21.97
C ALA A 115 7.28 8.16 -21.15
N HIS A 116 8.18 8.94 -20.56
CA HIS A 116 7.84 10.04 -19.65
C HIS A 116 6.87 11.07 -20.28
N GLY A 117 7.00 11.34 -21.58
CA GLY A 117 6.12 12.24 -22.35
C GLY A 117 4.85 11.58 -22.91
N ARG A 118 4.72 10.25 -22.84
CA ARG A 118 3.54 9.53 -23.33
C ARG A 118 2.39 9.67 -22.34
N LYS A 119 1.15 9.65 -22.85
CA LYS A 119 -0.05 9.66 -22.00
C LYS A 119 -0.15 8.38 -21.18
N ALA A 120 -0.54 8.50 -19.91
CA ALA A 120 -0.64 7.36 -19.01
C ALA A 120 -1.65 6.29 -19.47
N LYS A 121 -2.68 6.68 -20.23
CA LYS A 121 -3.61 5.71 -20.86
C LYS A 121 -2.91 4.72 -21.79
N ASP A 122 -1.78 5.14 -22.41
CA ASP A 122 -1.01 4.37 -23.38
C ASP A 122 0.14 3.57 -22.71
N TYR A 123 0.23 3.61 -21.38
CA TYR A 123 1.17 2.81 -20.59
C TYR A 123 0.70 1.36 -20.53
N SER A 124 1.66 0.42 -20.44
CA SER A 124 1.37 -0.96 -20.06
C SER A 124 0.80 -1.02 -18.62
N THR A 125 0.17 -2.12 -18.25
CA THR A 125 -0.32 -2.30 -16.87
C THR A 125 0.78 -2.08 -15.86
N GLY A 126 1.95 -2.73 -16.01
CA GLY A 126 3.08 -2.55 -15.10
C GLY A 126 3.64 -1.12 -15.07
N MET A 127 3.59 -0.37 -16.19
CA MET A 127 3.97 1.05 -16.17
C MET A 127 2.96 1.92 -15.43
N LYS A 128 1.67 1.58 -15.47
CA LYS A 128 0.63 2.26 -14.68
C LYS A 128 0.84 2.04 -13.19
N GLU A 129 1.09 0.79 -12.78
CA GLU A 129 1.40 0.46 -11.38
C GLU A 129 2.63 1.21 -10.87
N ARG A 130 3.70 1.26 -11.67
CA ARG A 130 4.90 2.04 -11.33
C ARG A 130 4.62 3.54 -11.24
N LEU A 131 3.78 4.09 -12.11
CA LEU A 131 3.36 5.49 -12.03
C LEU A 131 2.57 5.75 -10.74
N GLU A 132 1.64 4.89 -10.37
CA GLU A 132 0.86 5.02 -9.14
C GLU A 132 1.73 4.93 -7.89
N LEU A 133 2.70 4.02 -7.86
CA LEU A 133 3.72 3.96 -6.82
C LEU A 133 4.54 5.26 -6.76
N CYS A 134 4.99 5.77 -7.91
CA CYS A 134 5.69 7.05 -8.00
C CYS A 134 4.87 8.18 -7.34
N LEU A 135 3.62 8.33 -7.76
CA LEU A 135 2.73 9.38 -7.26
C LEU A 135 2.47 9.26 -5.75
N ALA A 136 2.32 8.03 -5.25
CA ALA A 136 2.13 7.78 -3.82
C ALA A 136 3.39 8.10 -2.98
N LEU A 137 4.58 7.98 -3.56
CA LEU A 137 5.85 8.27 -2.91
C LEU A 137 6.25 9.75 -2.92
N LEU A 138 5.63 10.61 -3.75
CA LEU A 138 6.05 12.00 -3.94
C LEU A 138 6.10 12.81 -2.65
N SER A 139 5.11 12.65 -1.78
CA SER A 139 5.02 13.35 -0.49
C SER A 139 5.94 12.76 0.59
N ARG A 140 6.69 11.70 0.29
CA ARG A 140 7.53 10.95 1.25
C ARG A 140 6.78 10.60 2.54
N PRO A 141 5.64 9.89 2.44
CA PRO A 141 4.79 9.62 3.59
C PRO A 141 5.50 8.72 4.60
N LYS A 142 5.20 8.88 5.89
CA LYS A 142 5.64 7.95 6.94
C LYS A 142 4.91 6.61 6.86
N PHE A 143 3.67 6.62 6.35
CA PHE A 143 2.85 5.43 6.16
C PHE A 143 2.35 5.39 4.70
N LEU A 144 2.81 4.40 3.97
CA LEU A 144 2.45 4.15 2.57
C LEU A 144 1.53 2.95 2.47
N PHE A 145 0.35 3.11 1.86
CA PHE A 145 -0.63 2.06 1.66
C PHE A 145 -0.76 1.72 0.16
N LEU A 146 -0.55 0.46 -0.19
CA LEU A 146 -0.58 -0.01 -1.59
C LEU A 146 -1.54 -1.20 -1.71
N ASP A 147 -2.59 -1.05 -2.52
CA ASP A 147 -3.55 -2.12 -2.75
C ASP A 147 -3.17 -2.93 -4.00
N GLU A 148 -2.73 -4.16 -3.78
CA GLU A 148 -2.28 -5.10 -4.82
C GLU A 148 -1.23 -4.53 -5.79
N PRO A 149 -0.13 -3.89 -5.31
CA PRO A 149 0.82 -3.18 -6.16
C PRO A 149 1.62 -4.08 -7.12
N GLN A 150 1.54 -5.39 -6.94
CA GLN A 150 2.16 -6.40 -7.78
C GLN A 150 1.35 -6.72 -9.06
N ASN A 151 0.10 -6.30 -9.14
CA ASN A 151 -0.78 -6.67 -10.24
C ASN A 151 -0.23 -6.19 -11.60
N GLY A 152 -0.11 -7.14 -12.53
CA GLY A 152 0.34 -6.85 -13.89
C GLY A 152 1.83 -6.51 -14.03
N LEU A 153 2.63 -6.71 -12.99
CA LEU A 153 4.08 -6.63 -13.07
C LEU A 153 4.66 -7.93 -13.63
N ASP A 154 5.68 -7.80 -14.44
CA ASP A 154 6.55 -8.91 -14.86
C ASP A 154 7.55 -9.26 -13.73
N PRO A 155 8.32 -10.35 -13.84
CA PRO A 155 9.29 -10.74 -12.81
C PRO A 155 10.30 -9.64 -12.47
N ASP A 156 10.77 -8.88 -13.45
CA ASP A 156 11.71 -7.77 -13.23
C ASP A 156 11.02 -6.62 -12.47
N GLY A 157 9.75 -6.33 -12.80
CA GLY A 157 8.92 -5.38 -12.09
C GLY A 157 8.69 -5.76 -10.62
N MET A 158 8.52 -7.05 -10.34
CA MET A 158 8.40 -7.57 -8.97
C MET A 158 9.68 -7.38 -8.16
N ILE A 159 10.85 -7.63 -8.79
CA ILE A 159 12.16 -7.40 -8.15
C ILE A 159 12.32 -5.90 -7.82
N SER A 160 12.02 -5.03 -8.79
CA SER A 160 12.11 -3.58 -8.62
C SER A 160 11.17 -3.06 -7.53
N LEU A 161 9.89 -3.49 -7.54
CA LEU A 161 8.92 -3.16 -6.49
C LEU A 161 9.46 -3.58 -5.11
N SER A 162 9.89 -4.83 -4.97
CA SER A 162 10.41 -5.37 -3.71
C SER A 162 11.61 -4.58 -3.19
N ALA A 163 12.55 -4.20 -4.08
CA ALA A 163 13.70 -3.39 -3.73
C ALA A 163 13.29 -1.98 -3.27
N THR A 164 12.33 -1.37 -3.96
CA THR A 164 11.79 -0.04 -3.62
C THR A 164 11.11 -0.06 -2.25
N LEU A 165 10.26 -1.06 -1.97
CA LEU A 165 9.57 -1.17 -0.69
C LEU A 165 10.55 -1.41 0.47
N ARG A 166 11.57 -2.27 0.29
CA ARG A 166 12.60 -2.50 1.31
C ARG A 166 13.40 -1.24 1.60
N ARG A 167 13.87 -0.54 0.56
CA ARG A 167 14.57 0.74 0.72
C ARG A 167 13.73 1.72 1.51
N TYR A 168 12.44 1.86 1.17
CA TYR A 168 11.53 2.79 1.83
C TYR A 168 11.31 2.45 3.32
N ARG A 169 11.19 1.16 3.64
CA ARG A 169 11.18 0.67 5.03
C ARG A 169 12.49 1.01 5.75
N ASP A 170 13.64 0.77 5.11
CA ASP A 170 14.97 0.96 5.71
C ASP A 170 15.26 2.44 5.99
N GLU A 171 14.61 3.35 5.26
CA GLU A 171 14.57 4.80 5.54
C GLU A 171 13.70 5.14 6.78
N GLY A 172 13.13 4.16 7.45
CA GLY A 172 12.34 4.32 8.67
C GLY A 172 10.87 4.61 8.41
N ASN A 173 10.30 4.22 7.25
CA ASN A 173 8.90 4.38 6.93
C ASN A 173 8.13 3.06 7.10
N CYS A 174 6.80 3.14 7.26
CA CYS A 174 5.91 1.99 7.27
C CYS A 174 5.29 1.78 5.90
N VAL A 175 5.26 0.55 5.42
CA VAL A 175 4.55 0.17 4.20
C VAL A 175 3.49 -0.86 4.53
N VAL A 176 2.26 -0.64 4.09
CA VAL A 176 1.16 -1.61 4.18
C VAL A 176 0.78 -2.00 2.75
N ILE A 177 0.99 -3.25 2.41
CA ILE A 177 0.61 -3.80 1.10
C ILE A 177 -0.52 -4.80 1.25
N SER A 178 -1.43 -4.85 0.29
CA SER A 178 -2.40 -5.94 0.18
C SER A 178 -2.02 -6.92 -0.93
N THR A 179 -2.35 -8.18 -0.73
CA THR A 179 -2.27 -9.19 -1.78
C THR A 179 -3.22 -10.35 -1.51
N HIS A 180 -3.58 -11.06 -2.55
CA HIS A 180 -4.24 -12.36 -2.48
C HIS A 180 -3.30 -13.52 -2.88
N LEU A 181 -2.08 -13.22 -3.33
CA LEU A 181 -1.09 -14.16 -3.86
C LEU A 181 0.17 -14.19 -2.98
N LEU A 182 0.26 -15.20 -2.15
CA LEU A 182 1.37 -15.39 -1.19
C LEU A 182 2.75 -15.45 -1.82
N HIS A 183 2.87 -16.12 -2.96
CA HIS A 183 4.16 -16.38 -3.60
C HIS A 183 4.79 -15.13 -4.21
N GLU A 184 3.99 -14.12 -4.53
CA GLU A 184 4.48 -12.87 -5.15
C GLU A 184 5.22 -11.95 -4.16
N ILE A 185 4.92 -12.08 -2.87
CA ILE A 185 5.48 -11.20 -1.83
C ILE A 185 6.38 -11.94 -0.83
N GLN A 186 6.65 -13.24 -1.07
CA GLN A 186 7.44 -14.06 -0.15
C GLN A 186 8.79 -13.41 0.13
N GLY A 187 9.11 -13.21 1.42
CA GLY A 187 10.37 -12.60 1.87
C GLY A 187 10.43 -11.07 1.74
N VAL A 188 9.33 -10.39 1.36
CA VAL A 188 9.24 -8.93 1.34
C VAL A 188 8.71 -8.35 2.65
N PRO A 189 7.54 -8.80 3.17
CA PRO A 189 6.99 -8.24 4.40
C PRO A 189 7.72 -8.76 5.66
N ASP A 190 7.74 -7.93 6.68
CA ASP A 190 8.22 -8.25 8.03
C ASP A 190 7.10 -8.89 8.85
N GLU A 191 5.85 -8.47 8.61
CA GLU A 191 4.64 -8.86 9.35
C GLU A 191 3.51 -9.19 8.38
N CYS A 192 2.54 -9.99 8.81
CA CYS A 192 1.37 -10.32 8.02
C CYS A 192 0.08 -10.20 8.85
N VAL A 193 -0.98 -9.70 8.23
CA VAL A 193 -2.35 -9.78 8.73
C VAL A 193 -3.16 -10.62 7.76
N VAL A 194 -3.51 -11.83 8.16
CA VAL A 194 -4.36 -12.71 7.36
C VAL A 194 -5.82 -12.33 7.57
N VAL A 195 -6.47 -11.85 6.50
CA VAL A 195 -7.88 -11.42 6.51
C VAL A 195 -8.72 -12.47 5.82
N ARG A 196 -9.59 -13.15 6.57
CA ARG A 196 -10.43 -14.24 6.02
C ARG A 196 -11.69 -14.44 6.85
N ASN A 197 -12.81 -14.74 6.19
CA ASN A 197 -14.09 -15.08 6.83
C ASN A 197 -14.53 -14.05 7.91
N GLY A 198 -14.33 -12.77 7.64
CA GLY A 198 -14.70 -11.70 8.56
C GLY A 198 -13.77 -11.52 9.76
N ASN A 199 -12.66 -12.23 9.82
CA ASN A 199 -11.67 -12.13 10.90
C ASN A 199 -10.32 -11.67 10.36
N ALA A 200 -9.46 -11.16 11.25
CA ALA A 200 -8.08 -10.80 10.97
C ALA A 200 -7.14 -11.44 12.00
N LEU A 201 -6.12 -12.14 11.52
CA LEU A 201 -5.07 -12.73 12.36
C LEU A 201 -3.75 -12.01 12.10
N HIS A 202 -3.22 -11.31 13.09
CA HIS A 202 -1.92 -10.65 13.00
C HIS A 202 -0.79 -11.62 13.35
N ILE A 203 0.25 -11.62 12.53
CA ILE A 203 1.48 -12.42 12.65
C ILE A 203 2.64 -11.43 12.66
N PRO A 204 3.19 -11.10 13.84
CA PRO A 204 4.15 -10.01 14.02
C PRO A 204 5.58 -10.38 13.60
N ASP A 205 5.85 -11.63 13.33
CA ASP A 205 7.15 -12.12 12.85
C ASP A 205 6.93 -13.27 11.87
N LEU A 206 7.50 -13.14 10.68
CA LEU A 206 7.38 -14.13 9.61
C LEU A 206 8.59 -15.08 9.54
N ASN A 207 9.58 -14.95 10.43
CA ASN A 207 10.73 -15.84 10.46
C ASN A 207 10.30 -17.28 10.79
N GLY A 208 10.59 -18.20 9.86
CA GLY A 208 10.22 -19.62 10.01
C GLY A 208 8.72 -19.93 9.85
N VAL A 209 7.90 -18.94 9.49
CA VAL A 209 6.46 -19.11 9.28
C VAL A 209 6.19 -19.51 7.83
N ASN A 210 5.52 -20.63 7.63
CA ASN A 210 4.96 -20.98 6.34
C ASN A 210 3.58 -20.31 6.20
N LEU A 211 3.55 -19.20 5.47
CA LEU A 211 2.31 -18.45 5.23
C LEU A 211 1.24 -19.29 4.50
N ALA A 212 1.63 -20.25 3.68
CA ALA A 212 0.67 -21.12 2.99
C ALA A 212 -0.11 -21.99 3.98
N ASP A 213 0.57 -22.50 5.02
CA ASP A 213 -0.09 -23.29 6.08
C ASP A 213 -1.09 -22.45 6.88
N LEU A 214 -0.77 -21.16 7.11
CA LEU A 214 -1.66 -20.22 7.80
C LEU A 214 -2.86 -19.82 6.93
N TYR A 215 -2.63 -19.63 5.65
CA TYR A 215 -3.69 -19.29 4.70
C TYR A 215 -4.71 -20.42 4.53
N HIS A 216 -4.29 -21.69 4.66
CA HIS A 216 -5.13 -22.86 4.51
C HIS A 216 -5.75 -23.37 5.83
N ARG A 217 -5.27 -22.91 6.99
CA ARG A 217 -5.93 -23.23 8.27
C ARG A 217 -7.34 -22.66 8.30
N ARG A 218 -8.31 -23.52 8.59
CA ARG A 218 -9.76 -23.23 8.66
C ARG A 218 -10.10 -22.41 9.89
#